data_e5248fffa9ac408040ffcf6ed579dfca
#
_entry.id   e5248fffa9ac408040ffcf6ed579dfca
#
_cell.length_a   1.000
_cell.length_b   1.000
_cell.length_c   1.000
_cell.angle_alpha   90.00
_cell.angle_beta   90.00
_cell.angle_gamma   90.00
#
_symmetry.space_group_name_H-M   'P 1'
#
loop_
_entity.id
_entity.type
_entity.pdbx_description
1 polymer ?
#
loop_
_entity_poly.entity_id
_entity_poly.type
_entity_poly.pdbx_seq_one_letter_code
_entity_poly.pdbx_strand_id
1 'polypeptide(L)'
;MSQTTDRLWGARFKSGPCEALAALSRCPERYFRLTPYDLAGSKAHARELQRAGLLSEQETQTMLDALERIGADFRAGSIAPTLDDEDVHTFIERLLTERLGTLGGKLRAGRSRNDQTANDLRLFLRDHVRTLAVEVLGLQQALVSQAEQHIESICPGFTHLQQAQPIVFAHHLLAHAQSMLRDVQRLVDWDARTSLSPLGAAAMAGSAIARLPQQSAKEMGYSGVCENSIDAVASRDHVAEFLFIASMLGINISRLAEEFCLWSSRQFRWVALDDAYATGSSIMPQKKNPDIAELARGKAGRLIGNLTGLLSTLKSLPLSYNRDLSEDKNGVLDSVDTLLLVLPAMAGMVATMTVNVEELRRQAPLGFTLATEVADWLAVRGVPFKEAHEITGALVQACEKHDIELWEASPALLAQIDPRLTPQVRESLTLEAAIAARSGWGGTAPQQVREQIGRLKTALAAQQQWTEDYQGFRL
;
A
#
# COMPACT_ATOMS: atom_id res chain seq x y z
N MET A 1 -50.27 -25.50 1.19
CA MET A 1 -49.18 -25.73 2.14
C MET A 1 -48.12 -24.69 1.83
N SER A 2 -47.96 -23.70 2.72
CA SER A 2 -46.98 -22.59 2.56
C SER A 2 -45.58 -23.20 2.53
N GLN A 3 -44.82 -22.92 1.47
CA GLN A 3 -43.39 -23.16 1.47
C GLN A 3 -42.79 -22.31 2.59
N THR A 4 -42.51 -22.92 3.73
CA THR A 4 -41.67 -22.32 4.77
C THR A 4 -40.32 -22.14 4.13
N THR A 5 -39.99 -20.87 3.83
CA THR A 5 -38.64 -20.50 3.39
C THR A 5 -37.66 -20.89 4.49
N ASP A 6 -36.71 -21.73 4.16
CA ASP A 6 -35.58 -22.25 4.99
C ASP A 6 -34.59 -21.11 5.36
N ARG A 7 -35.11 -19.96 5.79
CA ARG A 7 -34.31 -18.79 6.16
C ARG A 7 -34.04 -18.79 7.66
N LEU A 8 -32.85 -18.43 8.04
CA LEU A 8 -32.35 -18.36 9.42
C LEU A 8 -33.21 -17.49 10.37
N TRP A 9 -34.10 -16.63 9.85
CA TRP A 9 -34.88 -15.65 10.62
C TRP A 9 -36.39 -15.60 10.22
N GLY A 10 -36.93 -16.66 9.64
CA GLY A 10 -38.29 -16.64 9.04
C GLY A 10 -39.44 -16.86 10.00
N ALA A 11 -39.25 -17.45 11.17
CA ALA A 11 -40.35 -17.99 11.99
C ALA A 11 -41.38 -16.95 12.50
N ARG A 12 -40.99 -15.67 12.63
CA ARG A 12 -41.87 -14.57 13.07
C ARG A 12 -42.67 -13.95 11.94
N PHE A 13 -42.21 -14.07 10.70
CA PHE A 13 -42.78 -13.38 9.54
C PHE A 13 -43.83 -14.23 8.86
N LYS A 14 -44.94 -13.61 8.45
CA LYS A 14 -46.06 -14.27 7.76
C LYS A 14 -45.77 -14.52 6.26
N SER A 15 -44.79 -13.80 5.71
CA SER A 15 -44.39 -13.93 4.30
C SER A 15 -42.89 -13.77 4.16
N GLY A 16 -42.31 -14.29 3.09
CA GLY A 16 -40.93 -14.01 2.71
C GLY A 16 -40.75 -12.55 2.30
N PRO A 17 -39.47 -12.07 2.18
CA PRO A 17 -39.20 -10.72 1.67
C PRO A 17 -39.67 -10.59 0.22
N CYS A 18 -40.07 -9.38 -0.17
CA CYS A 18 -40.33 -9.07 -1.56
C CYS A 18 -39.04 -9.16 -2.40
N GLU A 19 -39.20 -9.30 -3.71
CA GLU A 19 -38.08 -9.43 -4.64
C GLU A 19 -37.07 -8.26 -4.54
N ALA A 20 -37.56 -7.03 -4.41
CA ALA A 20 -36.71 -5.85 -4.26
C ALA A 20 -35.83 -5.89 -3.00
N LEU A 21 -36.40 -6.35 -1.85
CA LEU A 21 -35.63 -6.51 -0.61
C LEU A 21 -34.63 -7.65 -0.74
N ALA A 22 -35.01 -8.76 -1.37
CA ALA A 22 -34.11 -9.88 -1.59
C ALA A 22 -32.91 -9.50 -2.48
N ALA A 23 -33.16 -8.76 -3.56
CA ALA A 23 -32.14 -8.24 -4.46
C ALA A 23 -31.20 -7.24 -3.75
N LEU A 24 -31.75 -6.29 -2.97
CA LEU A 24 -30.96 -5.29 -2.23
C LEU A 24 -30.13 -5.93 -1.11
N SER A 25 -30.62 -7.01 -0.50
CA SER A 25 -29.97 -7.67 0.65
C SER A 25 -28.87 -8.64 0.26
N ARG A 26 -28.86 -9.15 -0.98
CA ARG A 26 -27.87 -10.12 -1.44
C ARG A 26 -26.51 -9.47 -1.56
N CYS A 27 -25.48 -10.09 -0.96
CA CYS A 27 -24.12 -9.62 -1.10
C CYS A 27 -23.58 -9.85 -2.53
N PRO A 28 -22.69 -8.98 -3.04
CA PRO A 28 -21.98 -9.21 -4.29
C PRO A 28 -21.17 -10.51 -4.26
N GLU A 29 -21.04 -11.19 -5.41
CA GLU A 29 -20.29 -12.46 -5.54
C GLU A 29 -18.87 -12.36 -4.95
N ARG A 30 -18.19 -11.23 -5.15
CA ARG A 30 -16.83 -11.02 -4.63
C ARG A 30 -16.71 -11.09 -3.10
N TYR A 31 -17.82 -10.98 -2.34
CA TYR A 31 -17.80 -11.09 -0.88
C TYR A 31 -17.59 -12.53 -0.41
N PHE A 32 -17.87 -13.53 -1.25
CA PHE A 32 -17.59 -14.94 -0.94
C PHE A 32 -16.07 -15.24 -0.87
N ARG A 33 -15.21 -14.29 -1.23
CA ARG A 33 -13.76 -14.32 -0.91
C ARG A 33 -13.50 -14.36 0.60
N LEU A 34 -14.48 -14.02 1.42
CA LEU A 34 -14.39 -14.13 2.87
C LEU A 34 -14.62 -15.57 3.38
N THR A 35 -15.05 -16.50 2.54
CA THR A 35 -15.33 -17.89 2.92
C THR A 35 -14.20 -18.57 3.73
N PRO A 36 -12.92 -18.48 3.36
CA PRO A 36 -11.84 -19.11 4.13
C PRO A 36 -11.71 -18.53 5.55
N TYR A 37 -11.99 -17.24 5.71
CA TYR A 37 -11.90 -16.56 7.00
C TYR A 37 -13.08 -16.87 7.91
N ASP A 38 -14.30 -16.99 7.37
CA ASP A 38 -15.46 -17.51 8.11
C ASP A 38 -15.23 -18.96 8.54
N LEU A 39 -14.69 -19.81 7.67
CA LEU A 39 -14.34 -21.18 8.03
C LEU A 39 -13.33 -21.25 9.17
N ALA A 40 -12.34 -20.34 9.21
CA ALA A 40 -11.39 -20.25 10.33
C ALA A 40 -12.10 -19.88 11.63
N GLY A 41 -12.93 -18.84 11.60
CA GLY A 41 -13.77 -18.42 12.73
C GLY A 41 -14.74 -19.50 13.17
N SER A 42 -15.36 -20.21 12.22
CA SER A 42 -16.30 -21.32 12.45
C SER A 42 -15.62 -22.52 13.12
N LYS A 43 -14.40 -22.89 12.73
CA LYS A 43 -13.60 -23.93 13.39
C LYS A 43 -13.25 -23.56 14.84
N ALA A 44 -12.80 -22.34 15.06
CA ALA A 44 -12.50 -21.85 16.41
C ALA A 44 -13.75 -21.86 17.29
N HIS A 45 -14.89 -21.43 16.74
CA HIS A 45 -16.18 -21.44 17.45
C HIS A 45 -16.68 -22.87 17.74
N ALA A 46 -16.53 -23.85 16.86
CA ALA A 46 -16.87 -25.25 17.12
C ALA A 46 -16.14 -25.78 18.36
N ARG A 47 -14.84 -25.47 18.50
CA ARG A 47 -14.07 -25.83 19.69
C ARG A 47 -14.55 -25.09 20.94
N GLU A 48 -15.02 -23.83 20.80
CA GLU A 48 -15.62 -23.10 21.91
C GLU A 48 -16.93 -23.74 22.37
N LEU A 49 -17.76 -24.21 21.45
CA LEU A 49 -18.99 -24.94 21.80
C LEU A 49 -18.68 -26.26 22.51
N GLN A 50 -17.60 -26.94 22.18
CA GLN A 50 -17.11 -28.10 22.91
C GLN A 50 -16.72 -27.72 24.35
N ARG A 51 -15.93 -26.65 24.52
CA ARG A 51 -15.56 -26.14 25.86
C ARG A 51 -16.77 -25.74 26.68
N ALA A 52 -17.83 -25.26 26.04
CA ALA A 52 -19.10 -24.94 26.67
C ALA A 52 -20.00 -26.16 26.93
N GLY A 53 -19.60 -27.36 26.51
CA GLY A 53 -20.37 -28.59 26.70
C GLY A 53 -21.56 -28.77 25.78
N LEU A 54 -21.66 -27.98 24.68
CA LEU A 54 -22.75 -28.10 23.69
C LEU A 54 -22.42 -29.11 22.57
N LEU A 55 -21.16 -29.35 22.33
CA LEU A 55 -20.67 -30.39 21.44
C LEU A 55 -19.80 -31.36 22.23
N SER A 56 -19.98 -32.66 21.98
CA SER A 56 -19.03 -33.68 22.41
C SER A 56 -17.74 -33.60 21.59
N GLU A 57 -16.68 -34.25 22.04
CA GLU A 57 -15.43 -34.35 21.29
C GLU A 57 -15.64 -34.92 19.88
N GLN A 58 -16.41 -35.99 19.77
CA GLN A 58 -16.73 -36.63 18.49
C GLN A 58 -17.54 -35.70 17.57
N GLU A 59 -18.57 -35.02 18.09
CA GLU A 59 -19.35 -34.05 17.32
C GLU A 59 -18.47 -32.86 16.85
N THR A 60 -17.57 -32.42 17.68
CA THR A 60 -16.61 -31.32 17.34
C THR A 60 -15.70 -31.79 16.21
N GLN A 61 -15.10 -32.99 16.31
CA GLN A 61 -14.24 -33.49 15.23
C GLN A 61 -14.99 -33.66 13.91
N THR A 62 -16.21 -34.20 13.95
CA THR A 62 -17.09 -34.33 12.78
C THR A 62 -17.38 -32.96 12.15
N MET A 63 -17.62 -31.93 12.96
CA MET A 63 -17.86 -30.56 12.52
C MET A 63 -16.61 -29.98 11.87
N LEU A 64 -15.43 -30.11 12.51
CA LEU A 64 -14.15 -29.62 11.98
C LEU A 64 -13.81 -30.28 10.63
N ASP A 65 -14.02 -31.60 10.50
CA ASP A 65 -13.77 -32.31 9.26
C ASP A 65 -14.70 -31.83 8.13
N ALA A 66 -15.98 -31.56 8.45
CA ALA A 66 -16.92 -31.02 7.47
C ALA A 66 -16.55 -29.61 7.01
N LEU A 67 -16.14 -28.71 7.95
CA LEU A 67 -15.66 -27.36 7.63
C LEU A 67 -14.39 -27.42 6.77
N GLU A 68 -13.46 -28.33 7.07
CA GLU A 68 -12.25 -28.52 6.26
C GLU A 68 -12.58 -28.94 4.83
N ARG A 69 -13.49 -29.93 4.67
CA ARG A 69 -13.95 -30.37 3.35
C ARG A 69 -14.66 -29.26 2.58
N ILE A 70 -15.49 -28.43 3.24
CA ILE A 70 -16.11 -27.26 2.61
C ILE A 70 -15.04 -26.32 2.08
N GLY A 71 -13.99 -26.04 2.85
CA GLY A 71 -12.88 -25.21 2.43
C GLY A 71 -12.11 -25.79 1.23
N ALA A 72 -11.86 -27.10 1.24
CA ALA A 72 -11.20 -27.78 0.11
C ALA A 72 -12.06 -27.75 -1.16
N ASP A 73 -13.34 -28.04 -1.05
CA ASP A 73 -14.29 -28.04 -2.18
C ASP A 73 -14.47 -26.63 -2.75
N PHE A 74 -14.50 -25.60 -1.89
CA PHE A 74 -14.58 -24.19 -2.32
C PHE A 74 -13.33 -23.80 -3.10
N ARG A 75 -12.13 -24.10 -2.60
CA ARG A 75 -10.87 -23.83 -3.32
C ARG A 75 -10.77 -24.59 -4.64
N ALA A 76 -11.30 -25.80 -4.71
CA ALA A 76 -11.36 -26.61 -5.93
C ALA A 76 -12.42 -26.14 -6.94
N GLY A 77 -13.29 -25.18 -6.55
CA GLY A 77 -14.41 -24.74 -7.38
C GLY A 77 -15.52 -25.78 -7.57
N SER A 78 -15.54 -26.86 -6.75
CA SER A 78 -16.54 -27.91 -6.83
C SER A 78 -17.86 -27.55 -6.14
N ILE A 79 -17.86 -26.51 -5.34
CA ILE A 79 -19.04 -25.87 -4.73
C ILE A 79 -19.01 -24.38 -4.98
N ALA A 80 -20.19 -23.79 -5.14
CA ALA A 80 -20.36 -22.35 -5.35
C ALA A 80 -21.59 -21.84 -4.59
N PRO A 81 -21.64 -20.54 -4.26
CA PRO A 81 -22.85 -19.91 -3.74
C PRO A 81 -24.02 -20.03 -4.72
N THR A 82 -25.21 -20.13 -4.18
CA THR A 82 -26.47 -20.13 -4.94
C THR A 82 -27.21 -18.80 -4.75
N LEU A 83 -28.31 -18.63 -5.47
CA LEU A 83 -29.17 -17.46 -5.32
C LEU A 83 -29.88 -17.38 -3.94
N ASP A 84 -29.95 -18.48 -3.23
CA ASP A 84 -30.54 -18.57 -1.90
C ASP A 84 -29.54 -18.19 -0.79
N ASP A 85 -28.24 -18.17 -1.10
CA ASP A 85 -27.21 -17.75 -0.16
C ASP A 85 -27.13 -16.21 -0.12
N GLU A 86 -27.64 -15.62 0.95
CA GLU A 86 -27.64 -14.15 1.14
C GLU A 86 -26.21 -13.61 1.31
N ASP A 87 -25.36 -14.39 1.99
CA ASP A 87 -23.98 -14.06 2.33
C ASP A 87 -23.13 -15.33 2.59
N VAL A 88 -21.85 -15.14 2.93
CA VAL A 88 -20.91 -16.23 3.24
C VAL A 88 -21.38 -17.09 4.40
N HIS A 89 -22.04 -16.51 5.38
CA HIS A 89 -22.50 -17.23 6.57
C HIS A 89 -23.63 -18.18 6.24
N THR A 90 -24.64 -17.75 5.45
CA THR A 90 -25.71 -18.59 4.93
C THR A 90 -25.19 -19.71 4.03
N PHE A 91 -24.22 -19.40 3.17
CA PHE A 91 -23.58 -20.38 2.32
C PHE A 91 -22.93 -21.53 3.12
N ILE A 92 -22.12 -21.21 4.12
CA ILE A 92 -21.46 -22.23 4.97
C ILE A 92 -22.49 -23.00 5.80
N GLU A 93 -23.48 -22.30 6.38
CA GLU A 93 -24.53 -22.96 7.20
C GLU A 93 -25.37 -23.90 6.39
N ARG A 94 -25.76 -23.55 5.16
CA ARG A 94 -26.46 -24.44 4.23
C ARG A 94 -25.62 -25.69 3.96
N LEU A 95 -24.38 -25.56 3.58
CA LEU A 95 -23.49 -26.68 3.29
C LEU A 95 -23.27 -27.58 4.51
N LEU A 96 -23.14 -27.03 5.70
CA LEU A 96 -23.03 -27.80 6.94
C LEU A 96 -24.31 -28.56 7.24
N THR A 97 -25.47 -27.94 7.05
CA THR A 97 -26.77 -28.56 7.26
C THR A 97 -27.01 -29.71 6.25
N GLU A 98 -26.64 -29.50 5.00
CA GLU A 98 -26.69 -30.54 3.96
C GLU A 98 -25.81 -31.76 4.29
N ARG A 99 -24.64 -31.54 4.88
CA ARG A 99 -23.66 -32.60 5.19
C ARG A 99 -23.89 -33.28 6.54
N LEU A 100 -24.34 -32.55 7.53
CA LEU A 100 -24.38 -33.01 8.92
C LEU A 100 -25.81 -33.01 9.53
N GLY A 101 -26.82 -32.57 8.79
CA GLY A 101 -28.19 -32.48 9.31
C GLY A 101 -28.27 -31.58 10.55
N THR A 102 -28.92 -32.04 11.58
CA THR A 102 -29.14 -31.31 12.85
C THR A 102 -27.85 -30.96 13.57
N LEU A 103 -26.77 -31.73 13.40
CA LEU A 103 -25.47 -31.40 13.98
C LEU A 103 -24.91 -30.11 13.38
N GLY A 104 -25.04 -29.91 12.06
CA GLY A 104 -24.60 -28.66 11.39
C GLY A 104 -25.25 -27.44 11.98
N GLY A 105 -26.53 -27.48 12.31
CA GLY A 105 -27.27 -26.39 12.93
C GLY A 105 -26.81 -26.00 14.35
N LYS A 106 -26.10 -26.88 15.07
CA LYS A 106 -25.56 -26.55 16.40
C LYS A 106 -24.47 -25.45 16.35
N LEU A 107 -23.76 -25.32 15.24
CA LEU A 107 -22.64 -24.36 15.14
C LEU A 107 -23.06 -22.92 15.36
N ARG A 108 -24.32 -22.58 15.13
CA ARG A 108 -24.83 -21.21 15.29
C ARG A 108 -25.01 -20.77 16.74
N ALA A 109 -25.03 -21.69 17.69
CA ALA A 109 -25.30 -21.38 19.09
C ALA A 109 -24.29 -20.36 19.66
N GLY A 110 -24.79 -19.27 20.25
CA GLY A 110 -23.97 -18.26 20.91
C GLY A 110 -23.19 -17.31 19.97
N ARG A 111 -23.46 -17.33 18.67
CA ARG A 111 -22.81 -16.52 17.64
C ARG A 111 -23.82 -15.68 16.85
N SER A 112 -23.39 -14.54 16.31
CA SER A 112 -24.17 -13.68 15.43
C SER A 112 -23.43 -13.43 14.12
N ARG A 113 -24.17 -13.09 13.04
CA ARG A 113 -23.54 -12.55 11.83
C ARG A 113 -22.73 -11.28 12.10
N ASN A 114 -23.08 -10.51 13.14
CA ASN A 114 -22.40 -9.26 13.46
C ASN A 114 -20.94 -9.48 13.85
N ASP A 115 -20.66 -10.42 14.76
CA ASP A 115 -19.29 -10.73 15.17
C ASP A 115 -18.56 -11.59 14.12
N GLN A 116 -19.27 -12.44 13.37
CA GLN A 116 -18.69 -13.19 12.23
C GLN A 116 -18.17 -12.23 11.16
N THR A 117 -19.01 -11.33 10.64
CA THR A 117 -18.63 -10.37 9.60
C THR A 117 -17.45 -9.49 10.04
N ALA A 118 -17.46 -9.02 11.29
CA ALA A 118 -16.38 -8.22 11.84
C ALA A 118 -15.07 -9.02 11.90
N ASN A 119 -15.14 -10.31 12.29
CA ASN A 119 -14.00 -11.21 12.34
C ASN A 119 -13.43 -11.51 10.95
N ASP A 120 -14.30 -11.87 10.01
CA ASP A 120 -13.88 -12.29 8.67
C ASP A 120 -13.17 -11.17 7.91
N LEU A 121 -13.71 -9.94 7.96
CA LEU A 121 -13.08 -8.78 7.34
C LEU A 121 -11.73 -8.47 8.00
N ARG A 122 -11.63 -8.62 9.32
CA ARG A 122 -10.40 -8.38 10.07
C ARG A 122 -9.32 -9.42 9.73
N LEU A 123 -9.67 -10.71 9.67
CA LEU A 123 -8.76 -11.78 9.23
C LEU A 123 -8.32 -11.59 7.78
N PHE A 124 -9.27 -11.28 6.89
CA PHE A 124 -8.99 -10.98 5.49
C PHE A 124 -7.95 -9.86 5.34
N LEU A 125 -8.15 -8.74 6.04
CA LEU A 125 -7.22 -7.62 5.98
C LEU A 125 -5.85 -7.98 6.57
N ARG A 126 -5.80 -8.68 7.70
CA ARG A 126 -4.53 -9.09 8.34
C ARG A 126 -3.70 -10.03 7.47
N ASP A 127 -4.35 -10.89 6.68
CA ASP A 127 -3.68 -11.74 5.69
C ASP A 127 -3.18 -10.91 4.49
N HIS A 128 -4.06 -10.09 3.91
CA HIS A 128 -3.74 -9.33 2.71
C HIS A 128 -2.73 -8.21 2.93
N VAL A 129 -2.60 -7.63 4.12
CA VAL A 129 -1.56 -6.64 4.39
C VAL A 129 -0.15 -7.25 4.30
N ARG A 130 0.01 -8.56 4.57
CA ARG A 130 1.29 -9.26 4.35
C ARG A 130 1.57 -9.42 2.87
N THR A 131 0.60 -9.85 2.10
CA THR A 131 0.73 -9.96 0.64
C THR A 131 1.06 -8.61 0.01
N LEU A 132 0.33 -7.55 0.41
CA LEU A 132 0.61 -6.19 -0.06
C LEU A 132 2.00 -5.71 0.35
N ALA A 133 2.44 -5.99 1.57
CA ALA A 133 3.78 -5.63 2.02
C ALA A 133 4.88 -6.33 1.19
N VAL A 134 4.70 -7.61 0.82
CA VAL A 134 5.62 -8.33 -0.07
C VAL A 134 5.71 -7.63 -1.43
N GLU A 135 4.58 -7.23 -2.01
CA GLU A 135 4.58 -6.51 -3.29
C GLU A 135 5.25 -5.12 -3.19
N VAL A 136 5.02 -4.38 -2.09
CA VAL A 136 5.73 -3.10 -1.85
C VAL A 136 7.23 -3.32 -1.69
N LEU A 137 7.65 -4.37 -0.98
CA LEU A 137 9.05 -4.75 -0.84
C LEU A 137 9.68 -5.09 -2.21
N GLY A 138 8.95 -5.76 -3.09
CA GLY A 138 9.38 -6.01 -4.47
C GLY A 138 9.66 -4.73 -5.25
N LEU A 139 8.79 -3.74 -5.17
CA LEU A 139 9.01 -2.42 -5.80
C LEU A 139 10.19 -1.67 -5.16
N GLN A 140 10.33 -1.70 -3.82
CA GLN A 140 11.47 -1.11 -3.13
C GLN A 140 12.78 -1.77 -3.54
N GLN A 141 12.80 -3.10 -3.65
CA GLN A 141 13.99 -3.83 -4.10
C GLN A 141 14.40 -3.46 -5.54
N ALA A 142 13.42 -3.27 -6.44
CA ALA A 142 13.69 -2.78 -7.79
C ALA A 142 14.31 -1.38 -7.79
N LEU A 143 13.79 -0.46 -6.97
CA LEU A 143 14.35 0.89 -6.80
C LEU A 143 15.77 0.85 -6.24
N VAL A 144 16.02 0.02 -5.22
CA VAL A 144 17.35 -0.13 -4.62
C VAL A 144 18.34 -0.73 -5.61
N SER A 145 17.94 -1.74 -6.37
CA SER A 145 18.79 -2.37 -7.40
C SER A 145 19.19 -1.39 -8.49
N GLN A 146 18.26 -0.57 -8.96
CA GLN A 146 18.56 0.52 -9.90
C GLN A 146 19.44 1.60 -9.26
N ALA A 147 19.19 1.96 -8.02
CA ALA A 147 20.03 2.93 -7.31
C ALA A 147 21.48 2.45 -7.19
N GLU A 148 21.73 1.17 -6.90
CA GLU A 148 23.08 0.59 -6.82
C GLU A 148 23.85 0.72 -8.13
N GLN A 149 23.17 0.63 -9.27
CA GLN A 149 23.78 0.77 -10.60
C GLN A 149 24.09 2.24 -10.96
N HIS A 150 23.40 3.19 -10.33
CA HIS A 150 23.41 4.61 -10.70
C HIS A 150 23.93 5.53 -9.61
N ILE A 151 24.76 5.03 -8.68
CA ILE A 151 25.40 5.83 -7.61
C ILE A 151 26.26 6.97 -8.16
N GLU A 152 26.90 6.76 -9.31
CA GLU A 152 27.77 7.73 -9.97
C GLU A 152 27.08 8.47 -11.14
N SER A 153 25.81 8.15 -11.43
CA SER A 153 25.06 8.77 -12.53
C SER A 153 24.52 10.13 -12.11
N ILE A 154 25.19 11.21 -12.50
CA ILE A 154 24.82 12.58 -12.15
C ILE A 154 23.67 13.05 -13.04
N CYS A 155 22.66 13.67 -12.42
CA CYS A 155 21.51 14.25 -13.11
C CYS A 155 21.14 15.60 -12.48
N PRO A 156 20.33 16.45 -13.15
CA PRO A 156 19.79 17.63 -12.51
C PRO A 156 18.71 17.24 -11.48
N GLY A 157 18.77 17.81 -10.28
CA GLY A 157 17.67 17.82 -9.34
C GLY A 157 16.71 18.97 -9.64
N PHE A 158 15.42 18.80 -9.32
CA PHE A 158 14.37 19.77 -9.63
C PHE A 158 13.65 20.26 -8.37
N THR A 159 13.33 21.55 -8.37
CA THR A 159 12.30 22.14 -7.53
C THR A 159 11.39 23.00 -8.41
N HIS A 160 10.07 22.99 -8.17
CA HIS A 160 9.11 23.74 -8.99
C HIS A 160 9.16 23.37 -10.50
N LEU A 161 9.58 22.14 -10.84
CA LEU A 161 9.90 21.69 -12.21
C LEU A 161 10.97 22.56 -12.91
N GLN A 162 11.79 23.27 -12.14
CA GLN A 162 12.97 23.99 -12.62
C GLN A 162 14.22 23.25 -12.16
N GLN A 163 15.25 23.24 -12.99
CA GLN A 163 16.56 22.71 -12.60
C GLN A 163 17.10 23.50 -11.41
N ALA A 164 17.55 22.80 -10.38
CA ALA A 164 17.98 23.39 -9.13
C ALA A 164 19.46 23.12 -8.84
N GLN A 165 19.79 21.88 -8.51
CA GLN A 165 21.15 21.46 -8.15
C GLN A 165 21.44 20.08 -8.73
N PRO A 166 22.71 19.76 -9.06
CA PRO A 166 23.10 18.42 -9.45
C PRO A 166 22.91 17.42 -8.28
N ILE A 167 22.43 16.24 -8.60
CA ILE A 167 22.33 15.08 -7.68
C ILE A 167 22.80 13.82 -8.39
N VAL A 168 23.02 12.72 -7.67
CA VAL A 168 23.12 11.42 -8.31
C VAL A 168 21.72 10.78 -8.46
N PHE A 169 21.47 10.10 -9.57
CA PHE A 169 20.15 9.52 -9.88
C PHE A 169 19.71 8.51 -8.82
N ALA A 170 20.67 7.75 -8.28
CA ALA A 170 20.43 6.85 -7.15
C ALA A 170 19.76 7.56 -5.96
N HIS A 171 20.20 8.77 -5.61
CA HIS A 171 19.64 9.53 -4.51
C HIS A 171 18.14 9.83 -4.71
N HIS A 172 17.76 10.15 -5.94
CA HIS A 172 16.36 10.37 -6.31
C HIS A 172 15.51 9.10 -6.18
N LEU A 173 16.00 7.97 -6.73
CA LEU A 173 15.31 6.68 -6.63
C LEU A 173 15.10 6.25 -5.16
N LEU A 174 16.11 6.47 -4.31
CA LEU A 174 16.02 6.15 -2.89
C LEU A 174 14.99 7.01 -2.15
N ALA A 175 14.70 8.23 -2.59
CA ALA A 175 13.63 9.05 -1.99
C ALA A 175 12.25 8.38 -2.13
N HIS A 176 11.98 7.75 -3.28
CA HIS A 176 10.76 6.95 -3.47
C HIS A 176 10.77 5.69 -2.60
N ALA A 177 11.88 4.97 -2.54
CA ALA A 177 12.00 3.80 -1.67
C ALA A 177 11.77 4.14 -0.19
N GLN A 178 12.23 5.30 0.28
CA GLN A 178 11.98 5.81 1.64
C GLN A 178 10.51 6.11 1.92
N SER A 179 9.75 6.60 0.94
CA SER A 179 8.31 6.82 1.12
C SER A 179 7.56 5.50 1.29
N MET A 180 7.90 4.49 0.50
CA MET A 180 7.30 3.16 0.55
C MET A 180 7.72 2.37 1.80
N LEU A 181 8.95 2.58 2.31
CA LEU A 181 9.38 2.05 3.61
C LEU A 181 8.41 2.47 4.72
N ARG A 182 8.00 3.75 4.74
CA ARG A 182 7.02 4.26 5.70
C ARG A 182 5.62 3.69 5.48
N ASP A 183 5.26 3.33 4.25
CA ASP A 183 3.95 2.70 3.99
C ASP A 183 3.90 1.29 4.57
N VAL A 184 4.98 0.49 4.44
CA VAL A 184 5.06 -0.82 5.10
C VAL A 184 5.08 -0.67 6.63
N GLN A 185 5.78 0.34 7.19
CA GLN A 185 5.74 0.63 8.62
C GLN A 185 4.30 0.91 9.11
N ARG A 186 3.50 1.64 8.33
CA ARG A 186 2.08 1.86 8.65
C ARG A 186 1.29 0.54 8.67
N LEU A 187 1.57 -0.39 7.75
CA LEU A 187 0.92 -1.71 7.75
C LEU A 187 1.30 -2.51 9.00
N VAL A 188 2.57 -2.46 9.42
CA VAL A 188 3.05 -3.10 10.65
C VAL A 188 2.32 -2.54 11.89
N ASP A 189 2.28 -1.22 12.01
CA ASP A 189 1.60 -0.53 13.12
C ASP A 189 0.09 -0.80 13.12
N TRP A 190 -0.52 -0.81 11.95
CA TRP A 190 -1.93 -1.14 11.76
C TRP A 190 -2.23 -2.57 12.24
N ASP A 191 -1.43 -3.55 11.84
CA ASP A 191 -1.65 -4.95 12.23
C ASP A 191 -1.55 -5.15 13.75
N ALA A 192 -0.59 -4.48 14.39
CA ALA A 192 -0.44 -4.56 15.85
C ALA A 192 -1.71 -4.08 16.57
N ARG A 193 -2.35 -2.99 16.11
CA ARG A 193 -3.61 -2.50 16.70
C ARG A 193 -4.83 -3.35 16.32
N THR A 194 -4.81 -3.93 15.12
CA THR A 194 -5.95 -4.69 14.58
C THR A 194 -5.98 -6.15 15.06
N SER A 195 -4.90 -6.62 15.68
CA SER A 195 -4.75 -8.00 16.15
C SER A 195 -5.60 -8.32 17.39
N LEU A 196 -6.87 -7.91 17.40
CA LEU A 196 -7.85 -8.20 18.44
C LEU A 196 -9.10 -8.85 17.84
N SER A 197 -9.48 -10.04 18.35
CA SER A 197 -10.64 -10.77 17.84
C SER A 197 -11.95 -10.16 18.30
N PRO A 198 -12.92 -9.92 17.42
CA PRO A 198 -14.28 -9.54 17.79
C PRO A 198 -15.17 -10.74 18.06
N LEU A 199 -14.73 -11.97 17.72
CA LEU A 199 -15.55 -13.18 17.85
C LEU A 199 -15.82 -13.50 19.31
N GLY A 200 -17.09 -13.74 19.66
CA GLY A 200 -17.59 -13.86 21.03
C GLY A 200 -18.40 -12.65 21.50
N ALA A 201 -18.39 -11.54 20.72
CA ALA A 201 -19.27 -10.39 20.95
C ALA A 201 -20.76 -10.73 20.67
N ALA A 202 -21.02 -11.81 19.94
CA ALA A 202 -22.35 -12.19 19.48
C ALA A 202 -23.03 -11.03 18.72
N ALA A 203 -24.31 -10.76 19.00
CA ALA A 203 -25.00 -9.64 18.35
C ALA A 203 -24.42 -8.27 18.78
N MET A 204 -24.13 -8.08 20.09
CA MET A 204 -23.55 -6.87 20.67
C MET A 204 -23.33 -6.95 22.19
N ALA A 205 -23.93 -7.93 22.86
CA ALA A 205 -23.94 -7.98 24.35
C ALA A 205 -22.99 -9.05 24.91
N GLY A 206 -22.19 -9.69 24.05
CA GLY A 206 -21.42 -10.88 24.42
C GLY A 206 -22.25 -12.15 24.34
N SER A 207 -21.61 -13.30 24.46
CA SER A 207 -22.24 -14.62 24.38
C SER A 207 -22.46 -15.24 25.76
N ALA A 208 -23.66 -15.72 26.03
CA ALA A 208 -23.94 -16.51 27.22
C ALA A 208 -23.35 -17.94 27.13
N ILE A 209 -22.95 -18.37 25.94
CA ILE A 209 -22.48 -19.72 25.61
C ILE A 209 -20.97 -19.72 25.40
N ALA A 210 -20.48 -18.98 24.40
CA ALA A 210 -19.07 -18.87 24.04
C ALA A 210 -18.38 -17.86 24.99
N ARG A 211 -17.97 -18.33 26.16
CA ARG A 211 -17.48 -17.47 27.27
C ARG A 211 -15.97 -17.33 27.33
N LEU A 212 -15.22 -18.05 26.50
CA LEU A 212 -13.75 -18.05 26.50
C LEU A 212 -13.19 -17.59 25.14
N PRO A 213 -13.58 -16.38 24.66
CA PRO A 213 -13.17 -15.90 23.33
C PRO A 213 -11.65 -15.76 23.17
N GLN A 214 -10.88 -15.67 24.27
CA GLN A 214 -9.42 -15.61 24.27
C GLN A 214 -8.77 -16.85 23.63
N GLN A 215 -9.36 -18.03 23.85
CA GLN A 215 -8.85 -19.27 23.25
C GLN A 215 -9.11 -19.30 21.74
N SER A 216 -10.32 -18.95 21.33
CA SER A 216 -10.68 -18.84 19.91
C SER A 216 -9.84 -17.76 19.20
N ALA A 217 -9.58 -16.63 19.84
CA ALA A 217 -8.70 -15.58 19.32
C ALA A 217 -7.29 -16.11 19.07
N LYS A 218 -6.70 -16.82 20.03
CA LYS A 218 -5.37 -17.44 19.90
C LYS A 218 -5.31 -18.45 18.74
N GLU A 219 -6.34 -19.28 18.58
CA GLU A 219 -6.43 -20.25 17.48
C GLU A 219 -6.47 -19.60 16.10
N MET A 220 -7.00 -18.39 15.99
CA MET A 220 -7.03 -17.58 14.78
C MET A 220 -5.80 -16.66 14.61
N GLY A 221 -4.82 -16.72 15.52
CA GLY A 221 -3.61 -15.91 15.45
C GLY A 221 -3.79 -14.43 15.84
N TYR A 222 -4.79 -14.12 16.66
CA TYR A 222 -4.92 -12.81 17.29
C TYR A 222 -4.08 -12.70 18.56
N SER A 223 -3.64 -11.48 18.89
CA SER A 223 -2.93 -11.20 20.13
C SER A 223 -3.86 -11.09 21.35
N GLY A 224 -5.15 -10.89 21.15
CA GLY A 224 -6.15 -10.73 22.18
C GLY A 224 -7.57 -10.68 21.64
N VAL A 225 -8.49 -10.18 22.47
CA VAL A 225 -9.90 -9.99 22.13
C VAL A 225 -10.29 -8.52 22.30
N CYS A 226 -11.32 -8.07 21.59
CA CYS A 226 -11.88 -6.74 21.76
C CYS A 226 -12.45 -6.59 23.18
N GLU A 227 -12.15 -5.47 23.83
CA GLU A 227 -12.52 -5.24 25.25
C GLU A 227 -14.04 -5.06 25.45
N ASN A 228 -14.72 -4.46 24.48
CA ASN A 228 -16.16 -4.18 24.55
C ASN A 228 -16.90 -4.81 23.37
N SER A 229 -17.93 -5.59 23.66
CA SER A 229 -18.68 -6.33 22.63
C SER A 229 -19.53 -5.44 21.72
N ILE A 230 -19.97 -4.27 22.16
CA ILE A 230 -20.67 -3.30 21.32
C ILE A 230 -19.68 -2.70 20.31
N ASP A 231 -18.52 -2.28 20.78
CA ASP A 231 -17.44 -1.75 19.96
C ASP A 231 -16.93 -2.79 18.96
N ALA A 232 -16.75 -4.04 19.39
CA ALA A 232 -16.27 -5.15 18.58
C ALA A 232 -17.07 -5.38 17.29
N VAL A 233 -18.40 -5.19 17.35
CA VAL A 233 -19.29 -5.34 16.19
C VAL A 233 -19.55 -4.03 15.44
N ALA A 234 -19.33 -2.88 16.09
CA ALA A 234 -19.58 -1.54 15.52
C ALA A 234 -18.36 -0.98 14.79
N SER A 235 -17.15 -1.15 15.33
CA SER A 235 -15.96 -0.46 14.87
C SER A 235 -15.55 -0.88 13.43
N ARG A 236 -15.26 0.12 12.62
CA ARG A 236 -14.67 0.01 11.28
C ARG A 236 -13.52 1.01 11.09
N ASP A 237 -13.03 1.58 12.17
CA ASP A 237 -11.88 2.48 12.20
C ASP A 237 -10.62 1.80 11.63
N HIS A 238 -10.38 0.53 11.97
CA HIS A 238 -9.31 -0.28 11.40
C HIS A 238 -9.47 -0.48 9.88
N VAL A 239 -10.69 -0.53 9.35
CA VAL A 239 -10.97 -0.60 7.91
C VAL A 239 -10.66 0.74 7.24
N ALA A 240 -11.09 1.85 7.86
CA ALA A 240 -10.80 3.20 7.38
C ALA A 240 -9.28 3.48 7.43
N GLU A 241 -8.59 3.04 8.47
CA GLU A 241 -7.14 3.16 8.59
C GLU A 241 -6.40 2.36 7.50
N PHE A 242 -6.82 1.13 7.20
CA PHE A 242 -6.29 0.37 6.07
C PHE A 242 -6.49 1.12 4.74
N LEU A 243 -7.69 1.65 4.49
CA LEU A 243 -7.97 2.43 3.27
C LEU A 243 -7.16 3.73 3.21
N PHE A 244 -6.87 4.35 4.37
CA PHE A 244 -5.95 5.47 4.45
C PHE A 244 -4.52 5.05 4.04
N ILE A 245 -4.02 3.93 4.55
CA ILE A 245 -2.70 3.41 4.18
C ILE A 245 -2.65 3.09 2.68
N ALA A 246 -3.68 2.43 2.14
CA ALA A 246 -3.80 2.16 0.71
C ALA A 246 -3.80 3.44 -0.14
N SER A 247 -4.48 4.49 0.34
CA SER A 247 -4.50 5.80 -0.32
C SER A 247 -3.12 6.47 -0.29
N MET A 248 -2.41 6.44 0.85
CA MET A 248 -1.05 6.99 0.97
C MET A 248 -0.06 6.26 0.08
N LEU A 249 -0.11 4.93 0.05
CA LEU A 249 0.69 4.11 -0.85
C LEU A 249 0.38 4.46 -2.32
N GLY A 250 -0.90 4.59 -2.67
CA GLY A 250 -1.34 5.02 -4.01
C GLY A 250 -0.78 6.39 -4.39
N ILE A 251 -0.76 7.36 -3.47
CA ILE A 251 -0.17 8.69 -3.67
C ILE A 251 1.35 8.58 -3.90
N ASN A 252 2.07 7.78 -3.12
CA ASN A 252 3.51 7.59 -3.27
C ASN A 252 3.85 6.91 -4.61
N ILE A 253 3.07 5.89 -5.01
CA ILE A 253 3.19 5.26 -6.34
C ILE A 253 2.87 6.27 -7.45
N SER A 254 1.82 7.09 -7.29
CA SER A 254 1.43 8.11 -8.28
C SER A 254 2.53 9.14 -8.52
N ARG A 255 3.26 9.55 -7.47
CA ARG A 255 4.40 10.47 -7.60
C ARG A 255 5.56 9.84 -8.39
N LEU A 256 5.91 8.61 -8.10
CA LEU A 256 6.91 7.86 -8.87
C LEU A 256 6.46 7.71 -10.34
N ALA A 257 5.21 7.36 -10.55
CA ALA A 257 4.61 7.19 -11.88
C ALA A 257 4.63 8.50 -12.69
N GLU A 258 4.34 9.64 -12.05
CA GLU A 258 4.45 10.96 -12.70
C GLU A 258 5.87 11.22 -13.20
N GLU A 259 6.88 10.94 -12.38
CA GLU A 259 8.28 11.13 -12.77
C GLU A 259 8.68 10.20 -13.91
N PHE A 260 8.19 8.95 -13.94
CA PHE A 260 8.41 8.05 -15.08
C PHE A 260 7.79 8.59 -16.38
N CYS A 261 6.61 9.20 -16.32
CA CYS A 261 6.01 9.87 -17.47
C CYS A 261 6.88 11.01 -18.00
N LEU A 262 7.46 11.81 -17.08
CA LEU A 262 8.39 12.88 -17.43
C LEU A 262 9.71 12.31 -17.99
N TRP A 263 10.36 11.42 -17.26
CA TRP A 263 11.69 10.88 -17.59
C TRP A 263 11.73 10.10 -18.91
N SER A 264 10.65 9.39 -19.23
CA SER A 264 10.54 8.63 -20.50
C SER A 264 10.14 9.50 -21.69
N SER A 265 9.72 10.77 -21.46
CA SER A 265 9.34 11.67 -22.53
C SER A 265 10.52 12.06 -23.41
N ARG A 266 10.24 12.47 -24.66
CA ARG A 266 11.27 12.93 -25.59
C ARG A 266 12.01 14.19 -25.08
N GLN A 267 11.40 14.98 -24.25
CA GLN A 267 11.98 16.20 -23.67
C GLN A 267 13.06 15.86 -22.62
N PHE A 268 12.80 14.85 -21.79
CA PHE A 268 13.73 14.38 -20.76
C PHE A 268 14.72 13.35 -21.29
N ARG A 269 14.22 12.25 -21.87
CA ARG A 269 15.00 11.11 -22.36
C ARG A 269 15.95 10.51 -21.33
N TRP A 270 15.55 10.55 -20.06
CA TRP A 270 16.37 10.03 -18.97
C TRP A 270 16.29 8.53 -18.83
N VAL A 271 15.10 7.97 -19.10
CA VAL A 271 14.87 6.53 -19.06
C VAL A 271 14.21 6.04 -20.35
N ALA A 272 14.54 4.81 -20.73
CA ALA A 272 13.81 4.04 -21.72
C ALA A 272 13.11 2.88 -21.00
N LEU A 273 11.81 2.74 -21.22
CA LEU A 273 11.04 1.62 -20.71
C LEU A 273 11.27 0.38 -21.55
N ASP A 274 11.27 -0.80 -20.94
CA ASP A 274 11.27 -2.07 -21.67
C ASP A 274 9.98 -2.23 -22.48
N ASP A 275 10.06 -2.93 -23.60
CA ASP A 275 8.92 -3.14 -24.51
C ASP A 275 7.78 -3.92 -23.85
N ALA A 276 8.10 -4.80 -22.91
CA ALA A 276 7.10 -5.55 -22.14
C ALA A 276 6.31 -4.68 -21.15
N TYR A 277 6.81 -3.47 -20.84
CA TYR A 277 6.24 -2.53 -19.87
C TYR A 277 5.78 -1.20 -20.51
N ALA A 278 5.62 -1.17 -21.81
CA ALA A 278 5.16 -0.02 -22.57
C ALA A 278 4.19 -0.44 -23.67
N THR A 279 3.41 0.49 -24.20
CA THR A 279 2.54 0.23 -25.36
C THR A 279 2.88 1.14 -26.52
N GLY A 280 2.46 0.73 -27.71
CA GLY A 280 2.59 1.51 -28.93
C GLY A 280 1.32 2.27 -29.28
N SER A 281 1.32 2.87 -30.46
CA SER A 281 0.15 3.52 -31.05
C SER A 281 -0.25 2.80 -32.34
N SER A 282 -1.55 2.59 -32.54
CA SER A 282 -2.10 1.98 -33.76
C SER A 282 -1.93 2.84 -35.02
N ILE A 283 -1.66 4.13 -34.84
CA ILE A 283 -1.53 5.10 -35.96
C ILE A 283 -0.14 5.75 -36.03
N MET A 284 0.61 5.77 -34.92
CA MET A 284 1.95 6.39 -34.84
C MET A 284 3.01 5.34 -34.51
N PRO A 285 3.70 4.75 -35.53
CA PRO A 285 4.60 3.61 -35.32
C PRO A 285 5.79 3.90 -34.39
N GLN A 286 6.18 5.18 -34.27
CA GLN A 286 7.33 5.62 -33.47
C GLN A 286 6.97 5.84 -31.98
N LYS A 287 5.67 5.81 -31.61
CA LYS A 287 5.21 6.18 -30.29
C LYS A 287 5.31 5.00 -29.31
N LYS A 288 5.90 5.27 -28.16
CA LYS A 288 5.99 4.34 -27.03
C LYS A 288 5.45 5.05 -25.80
N ASN A 289 4.42 4.47 -25.17
CA ASN A 289 3.67 5.10 -24.09
C ASN A 289 4.02 4.48 -22.74
N PRO A 290 4.10 5.27 -21.65
CA PRO A 290 4.34 4.81 -20.29
C PRO A 290 3.01 4.39 -19.60
N ASP A 291 2.21 3.49 -20.23
CA ASP A 291 0.84 3.18 -19.77
C ASP A 291 0.77 2.68 -18.35
N ILE A 292 1.77 1.89 -17.87
CA ILE A 292 1.80 1.42 -16.49
C ILE A 292 1.85 2.60 -15.53
N ALA A 293 2.70 3.59 -15.81
CA ALA A 293 2.79 4.80 -14.99
C ALA A 293 1.49 5.61 -15.03
N GLU A 294 0.88 5.78 -16.21
CA GLU A 294 -0.38 6.51 -16.33
C GLU A 294 -1.54 5.81 -15.61
N LEU A 295 -1.65 4.48 -15.75
CA LEU A 295 -2.65 3.69 -15.05
C LEU A 295 -2.45 3.72 -13.54
N ALA A 296 -1.21 3.65 -13.04
CA ALA A 296 -0.89 3.76 -11.63
C ALA A 296 -1.33 5.12 -11.04
N ARG A 297 -1.06 6.23 -11.77
CA ARG A 297 -1.57 7.57 -11.39
C ARG A 297 -3.09 7.58 -11.30
N GLY A 298 -3.77 7.06 -12.32
CA GLY A 298 -5.24 7.03 -12.36
C GLY A 298 -5.85 6.25 -11.20
N LYS A 299 -5.24 5.10 -10.86
CA LYS A 299 -5.73 4.23 -9.77
C LYS A 299 -5.55 4.82 -8.37
N ALA A 300 -4.63 5.75 -8.16
CA ALA A 300 -4.50 6.48 -6.90
C ALA A 300 -5.78 7.23 -6.52
N GLY A 301 -6.45 7.85 -7.50
CA GLY A 301 -7.74 8.51 -7.27
C GLY A 301 -8.85 7.54 -6.84
N ARG A 302 -8.82 6.30 -7.35
CA ARG A 302 -9.76 5.24 -6.95
C ARG A 302 -9.58 4.83 -5.48
N LEU A 303 -8.33 4.66 -5.03
CA LEU A 303 -8.00 4.34 -3.64
C LEU A 303 -8.48 5.44 -2.68
N ILE A 304 -8.26 6.72 -3.03
CA ILE A 304 -8.75 7.87 -2.26
C ILE A 304 -10.28 7.88 -2.22
N GLY A 305 -10.94 7.56 -3.34
CA GLY A 305 -12.39 7.46 -3.41
C GLY A 305 -12.95 6.38 -2.48
N ASN A 306 -12.31 5.22 -2.39
CA ASN A 306 -12.71 4.13 -1.49
C ASN A 306 -12.65 4.55 -0.01
N LEU A 307 -11.60 5.25 0.40
CA LEU A 307 -11.49 5.82 1.75
C LEU A 307 -12.61 6.84 2.03
N THR A 308 -12.82 7.76 1.11
CA THR A 308 -13.82 8.83 1.25
C THR A 308 -15.23 8.23 1.33
N GLY A 309 -15.54 7.23 0.53
CA GLY A 309 -16.81 6.51 0.55
C GLY A 309 -17.09 5.87 1.91
N LEU A 310 -16.10 5.14 2.45
CA LEU A 310 -16.25 4.51 3.76
C LEU A 310 -16.43 5.54 4.88
N LEU A 311 -15.62 6.60 4.93
CA LEU A 311 -15.75 7.66 5.94
C LEU A 311 -17.13 8.31 5.89
N SER A 312 -17.68 8.51 4.68
CA SER A 312 -19.03 9.05 4.48
C SER A 312 -20.11 8.10 4.99
N THR A 313 -19.91 6.79 4.88
CA THR A 313 -20.83 5.77 5.41
C THR A 313 -20.77 5.73 6.94
N LEU A 314 -19.59 5.78 7.53
CA LEU A 314 -19.41 5.61 8.99
C LEU A 314 -19.90 6.80 9.81
N LYS A 315 -19.85 8.02 9.26
CA LYS A 315 -20.30 9.22 10.00
C LYS A 315 -21.74 9.06 10.46
N SER A 316 -22.02 9.48 11.69
CA SER A 316 -23.39 9.53 12.25
C SER A 316 -24.10 8.18 12.40
N LEU A 317 -23.41 7.03 12.21
CA LEU A 317 -24.01 5.74 12.55
C LEU A 317 -24.09 5.58 14.08
N PRO A 318 -25.18 5.03 14.63
CA PRO A 318 -25.22 4.62 16.01
C PRO A 318 -24.29 3.44 16.24
N LEU A 319 -23.93 3.19 17.50
CA LEU A 319 -23.13 2.04 17.90
C LEU A 319 -23.83 0.71 17.58
N SER A 320 -23.09 -0.39 17.73
CA SER A 320 -23.50 -1.74 17.37
C SER A 320 -23.54 -1.91 15.82
N TYR A 321 -24.30 -2.88 15.32
CA TYR A 321 -24.35 -3.16 13.90
C TYR A 321 -25.57 -2.52 13.23
N ASN A 322 -25.32 -1.83 12.13
CA ASN A 322 -26.34 -1.30 11.22
C ASN A 322 -26.04 -1.81 9.81
N ARG A 323 -27.07 -1.99 8.97
CA ARG A 323 -26.91 -2.56 7.63
C ARG A 323 -26.03 -1.71 6.70
N ASP A 324 -25.87 -0.44 6.99
CA ASP A 324 -24.93 0.49 6.33
C ASP A 324 -23.48 -0.07 6.33
N LEU A 325 -23.11 -0.80 7.37
CA LEU A 325 -21.80 -1.45 7.49
C LEU A 325 -21.57 -2.56 6.44
N SER A 326 -22.58 -2.95 5.66
CA SER A 326 -22.39 -3.83 4.51
C SER A 326 -21.48 -3.23 3.44
N GLU A 327 -21.39 -1.88 3.38
CA GLU A 327 -20.56 -1.16 2.43
C GLU A 327 -19.05 -1.17 2.78
N ASP A 328 -18.67 -1.64 3.96
CA ASP A 328 -17.28 -1.68 4.42
C ASP A 328 -16.36 -2.54 3.53
N LYS A 329 -16.90 -3.54 2.83
CA LYS A 329 -16.15 -4.52 2.03
C LYS A 329 -15.84 -4.04 0.62
N ASN A 330 -16.72 -3.23 0.01
CA ASN A 330 -16.59 -2.82 -1.38
C ASN A 330 -15.27 -2.12 -1.65
N GLY A 331 -14.97 -1.07 -0.88
CA GLY A 331 -13.75 -0.30 -1.00
C GLY A 331 -12.50 -1.09 -0.61
N VAL A 332 -12.61 -2.00 0.37
CA VAL A 332 -11.50 -2.86 0.82
C VAL A 332 -11.06 -3.82 -0.27
N LEU A 333 -11.99 -4.65 -0.78
CA LEU A 333 -11.69 -5.63 -1.82
C LEU A 333 -11.14 -4.95 -3.08
N ASP A 334 -11.74 -3.84 -3.47
CA ASP A 334 -11.32 -3.03 -4.60
C ASP A 334 -9.90 -2.45 -4.42
N SER A 335 -9.58 -1.97 -3.22
CA SER A 335 -8.25 -1.40 -2.92
C SER A 335 -7.16 -2.48 -2.90
N VAL A 336 -7.45 -3.65 -2.31
CA VAL A 336 -6.53 -4.79 -2.33
C VAL A 336 -6.26 -5.23 -3.77
N ASP A 337 -7.31 -5.46 -4.57
CA ASP A 337 -7.17 -5.89 -5.96
C ASP A 337 -6.42 -4.86 -6.81
N THR A 338 -6.71 -3.58 -6.60
CA THR A 338 -6.04 -2.48 -7.30
C THR A 338 -4.54 -2.47 -7.00
N LEU A 339 -4.14 -2.59 -5.73
CA LEU A 339 -2.74 -2.57 -5.33
C LEU A 339 -2.00 -3.82 -5.80
N LEU A 340 -2.61 -5.01 -5.74
CA LEU A 340 -2.02 -6.25 -6.24
C LEU A 340 -1.81 -6.26 -7.77
N LEU A 341 -2.52 -5.43 -8.52
CA LEU A 341 -2.26 -5.23 -9.95
C LEU A 341 -1.18 -4.16 -10.21
N VAL A 342 -1.19 -3.07 -9.47
CA VAL A 342 -0.31 -1.92 -9.72
C VAL A 342 1.12 -2.18 -9.24
N LEU A 343 1.29 -2.76 -8.05
CA LEU A 343 2.61 -2.91 -7.43
C LEU A 343 3.58 -3.78 -8.26
N PRO A 344 3.21 -5.01 -8.70
CA PRO A 344 4.10 -5.83 -9.51
C PRO A 344 4.38 -5.22 -10.89
N ALA A 345 3.41 -4.52 -11.50
CA ALA A 345 3.61 -3.83 -12.77
C ALA A 345 4.62 -2.68 -12.63
N MET A 346 4.50 -1.87 -11.58
CA MET A 346 5.46 -0.80 -11.27
C MET A 346 6.84 -1.35 -10.93
N ALA A 347 6.92 -2.44 -10.16
CA ALA A 347 8.19 -3.09 -9.82
C ALA A 347 8.90 -3.60 -11.08
N GLY A 348 8.18 -4.26 -11.98
CA GLY A 348 8.72 -4.75 -13.24
C GLY A 348 9.20 -3.61 -14.16
N MET A 349 8.42 -2.55 -14.29
CA MET A 349 8.80 -1.36 -15.07
C MET A 349 10.08 -0.71 -14.53
N VAL A 350 10.20 -0.57 -13.20
CA VAL A 350 11.42 -0.03 -12.55
C VAL A 350 12.61 -0.96 -12.74
N ALA A 351 12.43 -2.26 -12.55
CA ALA A 351 13.51 -3.24 -12.62
C ALA A 351 14.13 -3.34 -14.01
N THR A 352 13.34 -3.11 -15.07
CA THR A 352 13.73 -3.30 -16.48
C THR A 352 14.05 -2.00 -17.21
N MET A 353 13.86 -0.84 -16.59
CA MET A 353 14.19 0.44 -17.23
C MET A 353 15.67 0.53 -17.56
N THR A 354 15.98 1.18 -18.66
CA THR A 354 17.35 1.56 -19.04
C THR A 354 17.54 3.06 -18.79
N VAL A 355 18.58 3.43 -18.07
CA VAL A 355 18.90 4.84 -17.76
C VAL A 355 19.88 5.40 -18.81
N ASN A 356 19.56 6.55 -19.37
CA ASN A 356 20.42 7.27 -20.31
C ASN A 356 21.40 8.18 -19.54
N VAL A 357 22.48 7.58 -19.05
CA VAL A 357 23.48 8.26 -18.20
C VAL A 357 24.13 9.44 -18.93
N GLU A 358 24.34 9.36 -20.23
CA GLU A 358 24.93 10.44 -21.02
C GLU A 358 24.01 11.67 -21.05
N GLU A 359 22.71 11.44 -21.25
CA GLU A 359 21.74 12.54 -21.29
C GLU A 359 21.54 13.16 -19.89
N LEU A 360 21.49 12.35 -18.83
CA LEU A 360 21.47 12.83 -17.46
C LEU A 360 22.64 13.77 -17.19
N ARG A 361 23.86 13.31 -17.49
CA ARG A 361 25.07 14.08 -17.27
C ARG A 361 25.12 15.34 -18.13
N ARG A 362 24.69 15.28 -19.40
CA ARG A 362 24.63 16.42 -20.29
C ARG A 362 23.74 17.54 -19.77
N GLN A 363 22.60 17.18 -19.18
CA GLN A 363 21.64 18.14 -18.66
C GLN A 363 22.02 18.68 -17.28
N ALA A 364 22.77 17.96 -16.48
CA ALA A 364 23.04 18.26 -15.07
C ALA A 364 23.61 19.67 -14.81
N PRO A 365 24.55 20.22 -15.61
CA PRO A 365 25.13 21.54 -15.33
C PRO A 365 24.30 22.68 -15.93
N LEU A 366 23.36 22.43 -16.83
CA LEU A 366 22.65 23.47 -17.56
C LEU A 366 21.74 24.31 -16.66
N GLY A 367 21.53 25.59 -17.06
CA GLY A 367 20.64 26.47 -16.32
C GLY A 367 21.22 26.95 -15.00
N PHE A 368 22.52 27.09 -14.94
CA PHE A 368 23.23 27.61 -13.77
C PHE A 368 23.06 26.79 -12.48
N THR A 369 22.85 25.48 -12.60
CA THR A 369 22.64 24.57 -11.44
C THR A 369 23.82 24.58 -10.46
N LEU A 370 25.00 25.05 -10.89
CA LEU A 370 26.20 25.20 -10.09
C LEU A 370 26.31 26.58 -9.38
N ALA A 371 25.31 27.46 -9.49
CA ALA A 371 25.36 28.78 -8.89
C ALA A 371 25.51 28.73 -7.35
N THR A 372 24.86 27.78 -6.70
CA THR A 372 24.99 27.60 -5.24
C THR A 372 26.43 27.31 -4.82
N GLU A 373 27.25 26.66 -5.67
CA GLU A 373 28.63 26.35 -5.40
C GLU A 373 29.48 27.66 -5.28
N VAL A 374 29.16 28.68 -6.07
CA VAL A 374 29.80 30.00 -5.98
C VAL A 374 29.49 30.70 -4.65
N ALA A 375 28.20 30.69 -4.28
CA ALA A 375 27.76 31.32 -3.02
C ALA A 375 28.38 30.61 -1.81
N ASP A 376 28.37 29.27 -1.79
CA ASP A 376 28.96 28.44 -0.73
C ASP A 376 30.48 28.64 -0.68
N TRP A 377 31.16 28.73 -1.83
CA TRP A 377 32.59 28.95 -1.94
C TRP A 377 33.00 30.31 -1.32
N LEU A 378 32.21 31.36 -1.55
CA LEU A 378 32.42 32.69 -0.93
C LEU A 378 32.11 32.65 0.57
N ALA A 379 31.02 32.01 0.98
CA ALA A 379 30.60 31.92 2.37
C ALA A 379 31.65 31.23 3.26
N VAL A 380 32.21 30.09 2.80
CA VAL A 380 33.29 29.37 3.49
C VAL A 380 34.56 30.26 3.68
N ARG A 381 34.74 31.27 2.83
CA ARG A 381 35.83 32.21 2.90
C ARG A 381 35.50 33.48 3.70
N GLY A 382 34.37 33.45 4.44
CA GLY A 382 33.98 34.47 5.38
C GLY A 382 33.12 35.60 4.79
N VAL A 383 32.65 35.47 3.54
CA VAL A 383 31.68 36.41 2.97
C VAL A 383 30.31 36.14 3.57
N PRO A 384 29.60 37.12 4.13
CA PRO A 384 28.22 36.90 4.60
C PRO A 384 27.34 36.33 3.50
N PHE A 385 26.53 35.30 3.82
CA PHE A 385 25.79 34.54 2.77
C PHE A 385 24.87 35.42 1.91
N LYS A 386 24.24 36.45 2.50
CA LYS A 386 23.44 37.40 1.73
C LYS A 386 24.25 38.09 0.64
N GLU A 387 25.47 38.59 0.98
CA GLU A 387 26.37 39.20 0.06
C GLU A 387 26.92 38.21 -0.97
N ALA A 388 27.29 36.99 -0.54
CA ALA A 388 27.70 35.91 -1.44
C ALA A 388 26.62 35.59 -2.47
N HIS A 389 25.35 35.56 -2.05
CA HIS A 389 24.21 35.34 -2.94
C HIS A 389 24.02 36.49 -3.95
N GLU A 390 24.18 37.75 -3.52
CA GLU A 390 24.12 38.96 -4.40
C GLU A 390 25.23 38.91 -5.44
N ILE A 391 26.47 38.58 -5.05
CA ILE A 391 27.63 38.44 -5.94
C ILE A 391 27.37 37.30 -6.96
N THR A 392 26.86 36.17 -6.49
CA THR A 392 26.53 35.01 -7.35
C THR A 392 25.46 35.38 -8.35
N GLY A 393 24.40 36.09 -7.93
CA GLY A 393 23.35 36.57 -8.82
C GLY A 393 23.87 37.51 -9.91
N ALA A 394 24.80 38.40 -9.57
CA ALA A 394 25.45 39.29 -10.54
C ALA A 394 26.29 38.46 -11.55
N LEU A 395 26.99 37.43 -11.09
CA LEU A 395 27.74 36.53 -11.97
C LEU A 395 26.83 35.79 -12.93
N VAL A 396 25.72 35.22 -12.45
CA VAL A 396 24.71 34.55 -13.28
C VAL A 396 24.17 35.49 -14.35
N GLN A 397 23.77 36.72 -13.96
CA GLN A 397 23.27 37.70 -14.91
C GLN A 397 24.32 38.08 -16.00
N ALA A 398 25.60 38.17 -15.61
CA ALA A 398 26.65 38.42 -16.56
C ALA A 398 26.87 37.24 -17.52
N CYS A 399 26.81 36.00 -17.04
CA CYS A 399 26.91 34.81 -17.84
C CYS A 399 25.74 34.71 -18.83
N GLU A 400 24.50 34.94 -18.38
CA GLU A 400 23.31 35.00 -19.25
C GLU A 400 23.48 36.02 -20.38
N LYS A 401 23.99 37.23 -20.07
CA LYS A 401 24.21 38.28 -21.05
C LYS A 401 25.25 37.88 -22.11
N HIS A 402 26.20 37.04 -21.76
CA HIS A 402 27.27 36.59 -22.65
C HIS A 402 26.96 35.22 -23.30
N ASP A 403 25.81 34.62 -23.02
CA ASP A 403 25.39 33.28 -23.46
C ASP A 403 26.44 32.19 -23.13
N ILE A 404 26.95 32.23 -21.87
CA ILE A 404 27.93 31.28 -21.35
C ILE A 404 27.45 30.70 -20.01
N GLU A 405 27.94 29.54 -19.66
CA GLU A 405 27.73 28.95 -18.35
C GLU A 405 28.77 29.42 -17.31
N LEU A 406 28.50 29.18 -16.02
CA LEU A 406 29.36 29.69 -14.91
C LEU A 406 30.81 29.19 -15.00
N TRP A 407 31.04 27.96 -15.41
CA TRP A 407 32.40 27.39 -15.54
C TRP A 407 33.18 27.98 -16.72
N GLU A 408 32.53 28.65 -17.64
CA GLU A 408 33.14 29.30 -18.81
C GLU A 408 33.55 30.75 -18.52
N ALA A 409 33.08 31.33 -17.39
CA ALA A 409 33.37 32.70 -17.01
C ALA A 409 34.88 32.94 -16.95
N SER A 410 35.40 33.95 -17.69
CA SER A 410 36.82 34.28 -17.72
C SER A 410 37.31 34.82 -16.39
N PRO A 411 38.62 34.71 -16.04
CA PRO A 411 39.15 35.35 -14.83
C PRO A 411 38.89 36.85 -14.79
N ALA A 412 38.88 37.53 -15.94
CA ALA A 412 38.58 38.96 -16.05
C ALA A 412 37.11 39.25 -15.69
N LEU A 413 36.17 38.41 -16.17
CA LEU A 413 34.74 38.54 -15.84
C LEU A 413 34.50 38.31 -14.36
N LEU A 414 35.10 37.28 -13.79
CA LEU A 414 34.99 36.99 -12.34
C LEU A 414 35.45 38.18 -11.51
N ALA A 415 36.66 38.72 -11.79
CA ALA A 415 37.21 39.88 -11.07
C ALA A 415 36.40 41.16 -11.29
N GLN A 416 35.74 41.32 -12.43
CA GLN A 416 34.87 42.47 -12.71
C GLN A 416 33.59 42.42 -11.86
N ILE A 417 33.04 41.22 -11.58
CA ILE A 417 31.87 41.07 -10.73
C ILE A 417 32.22 41.34 -9.27
N ASP A 418 33.25 40.66 -8.77
CA ASP A 418 33.75 40.87 -7.42
C ASP A 418 35.22 40.43 -7.31
N PRO A 419 36.14 41.24 -6.73
CA PRO A 419 37.56 40.89 -6.65
C PRO A 419 37.85 39.64 -5.78
N ARG A 420 36.90 39.19 -4.97
CA ARG A 420 37.00 37.94 -4.19
C ARG A 420 36.70 36.70 -5.03
N LEU A 421 36.05 36.83 -6.19
CA LEU A 421 35.87 35.75 -7.16
C LEU A 421 37.16 35.48 -7.92
N THR A 422 38.04 34.72 -7.28
CA THR A 422 39.31 34.34 -7.88
C THR A 422 39.13 33.12 -8.81
N PRO A 423 40.06 32.83 -9.74
CA PRO A 423 39.99 31.70 -10.63
C PRO A 423 39.80 30.30 -9.93
N GLN A 424 40.18 30.23 -8.64
CA GLN A 424 39.99 29.02 -7.82
C GLN A 424 38.52 28.63 -7.62
N VAL A 425 37.58 29.58 -7.77
CA VAL A 425 36.15 29.25 -7.71
C VAL A 425 35.75 28.18 -8.75
N ARG A 426 36.50 28.12 -9.86
CA ARG A 426 36.25 27.11 -10.92
C ARG A 426 36.44 25.67 -10.45
N GLU A 427 37.25 25.43 -9.41
CA GLU A 427 37.45 24.12 -8.84
C GLU A 427 36.13 23.56 -8.22
N SER A 428 35.28 24.48 -7.73
CA SER A 428 33.95 24.13 -7.21
C SER A 428 32.86 24.01 -8.31
N LEU A 429 33.14 24.55 -9.51
CA LEU A 429 32.21 24.61 -10.64
C LEU A 429 32.30 23.35 -11.53
N THR A 430 32.53 22.18 -10.93
CA THR A 430 32.44 20.88 -11.59
C THR A 430 31.31 20.05 -10.96
N LEU A 431 30.71 19.18 -11.75
CA LEU A 431 29.64 18.30 -11.24
C LEU A 431 30.14 17.43 -10.10
N GLU A 432 31.36 16.91 -10.21
CA GLU A 432 31.98 16.06 -9.19
C GLU A 432 32.20 16.81 -7.86
N ALA A 433 32.71 18.04 -7.94
CA ALA A 433 32.92 18.85 -6.74
C ALA A 433 31.60 19.23 -6.06
N ALA A 434 30.59 19.62 -6.85
CA ALA A 434 29.25 19.94 -6.36
C ALA A 434 28.61 18.74 -5.64
N ILE A 435 28.68 17.54 -6.23
CA ILE A 435 28.17 16.31 -5.63
C ILE A 435 28.96 15.94 -4.36
N ALA A 436 30.30 15.96 -4.41
CA ALA A 436 31.15 15.60 -3.27
C ALA A 436 30.96 16.54 -2.07
N ALA A 437 30.67 17.81 -2.30
CA ALA A 437 30.40 18.79 -1.26
C ALA A 437 29.14 18.44 -0.42
N ARG A 438 28.20 17.68 -0.95
CA ARG A 438 26.94 17.27 -0.28
C ARG A 438 27.14 15.99 0.55
N SER A 439 28.18 15.94 1.39
CA SER A 439 28.61 14.80 2.19
C SER A 439 27.93 14.67 3.56
N GLY A 440 27.06 15.58 3.93
CA GLY A 440 26.26 15.52 5.15
C GLY A 440 25.26 14.37 5.14
N TRP A 441 24.77 13.99 6.32
CA TRP A 441 23.73 12.93 6.46
C TRP A 441 22.55 13.18 5.54
N GLY A 442 22.20 12.16 4.73
CA GLY A 442 21.11 12.25 3.76
C GLY A 442 21.44 13.05 2.49
N GLY A 443 22.69 13.51 2.33
CA GLY A 443 23.14 14.22 1.14
C GLY A 443 23.34 13.30 -0.07
N THR A 444 23.52 13.91 -1.24
CA THR A 444 23.63 13.22 -2.52
C THR A 444 25.04 12.69 -2.84
N ALA A 445 26.06 12.96 -2.00
CA ALA A 445 27.41 12.43 -2.24
C ALA A 445 27.39 10.88 -2.33
N PRO A 446 28.10 10.26 -3.29
CA PRO A 446 28.08 8.82 -3.51
C PRO A 446 28.31 7.98 -2.28
N GLN A 447 29.19 8.42 -1.36
CA GLN A 447 29.41 7.75 -0.08
C GLN A 447 28.14 7.73 0.77
N GLN A 448 27.44 8.88 0.90
CA GLN A 448 26.21 8.99 1.68
C GLN A 448 25.08 8.13 1.07
N VAL A 449 25.04 8.06 -0.25
CA VAL A 449 24.07 7.24 -0.97
C VAL A 449 24.36 5.74 -0.72
N ARG A 450 25.62 5.29 -0.74
CA ARG A 450 25.98 3.90 -0.39
C ARG A 450 25.59 3.55 1.04
N GLU A 451 25.84 4.44 1.99
CA GLU A 451 25.44 4.27 3.38
C GLU A 451 23.89 4.21 3.52
N GLN A 452 23.17 5.05 2.80
CA GLN A 452 21.71 5.05 2.77
C GLN A 452 21.17 3.73 2.21
N ILE A 453 21.75 3.19 1.14
CA ILE A 453 21.40 1.88 0.57
C ILE A 453 21.57 0.79 1.62
N GLY A 454 22.71 0.79 2.34
CA GLY A 454 22.97 -0.19 3.40
C GLY A 454 21.91 -0.16 4.51
N ARG A 455 21.59 1.03 5.02
CA ARG A 455 20.54 1.20 6.03
C ARG A 455 19.16 0.78 5.52
N LEU A 456 18.83 1.12 4.28
CA LEU A 456 17.54 0.75 3.67
C LEU A 456 17.44 -0.77 3.52
N LYS A 457 18.47 -1.45 3.01
CA LYS A 457 18.50 -2.91 2.91
C LYS A 457 18.26 -3.60 4.26
N THR A 458 18.85 -3.09 5.32
CA THR A 458 18.61 -3.61 6.68
C THR A 458 17.15 -3.43 7.10
N ALA A 459 16.55 -2.28 6.82
CA ALA A 459 15.14 -2.02 7.11
C ALA A 459 14.19 -2.90 6.28
N LEU A 460 14.50 -3.11 4.99
CA LEU A 460 13.72 -4.00 4.12
C LEU A 460 13.77 -5.45 4.61
N ALA A 461 14.94 -5.93 5.04
CA ALA A 461 15.08 -7.28 5.61
C ALA A 461 14.22 -7.46 6.87
N ALA A 462 14.15 -6.45 7.75
CA ALA A 462 13.28 -6.49 8.92
C ALA A 462 11.79 -6.52 8.55
N GLN A 463 11.39 -5.76 7.53
CA GLN A 463 10.01 -5.77 7.02
C GLN A 463 9.67 -7.11 6.33
N GLN A 464 10.60 -7.70 5.59
CA GLN A 464 10.45 -9.03 5.01
C GLN A 464 10.24 -10.07 6.10
N GLN A 465 11.06 -10.05 7.15
CA GLN A 465 10.93 -10.96 8.30
C GLN A 465 9.53 -10.82 8.94
N TRP A 466 9.01 -9.61 9.12
CA TRP A 466 7.66 -9.40 9.64
C TRP A 466 6.58 -10.05 8.76
N THR A 467 6.73 -10.06 7.44
CA THR A 467 5.77 -10.74 6.56
C THR A 467 5.82 -12.26 6.71
N GLU A 468 6.99 -12.82 7.04
CA GLU A 468 7.22 -14.25 7.20
C GLU A 468 6.80 -14.77 8.58
N ASP A 469 6.96 -13.96 9.61
CA ASP A 469 6.67 -14.32 11.02
C ASP A 469 5.16 -14.40 11.34
N TYR A 470 4.28 -14.14 10.37
CA TYR A 470 2.85 -14.18 10.59
C TYR A 470 2.37 -15.60 10.89
N GLN A 471 1.92 -15.82 12.13
CA GLN A 471 1.39 -17.10 12.63
C GLN A 471 -0.15 -17.19 12.55
N GLY A 472 -0.80 -16.15 12.01
CA GLY A 472 -2.24 -16.13 11.82
C GLY A 472 -2.71 -16.99 10.65
N PHE A 473 -4.02 -16.93 10.38
CA PHE A 473 -4.61 -17.62 9.26
C PHE A 473 -4.00 -17.12 7.95
N ARG A 474 -3.51 -18.05 7.14
CA ARG A 474 -3.09 -17.81 5.74
C ARG A 474 -3.92 -18.71 4.82
N LEU A 475 -4.29 -18.19 3.65
CA LEU A 475 -4.93 -18.95 2.59
C LEU A 475 -4.00 -20.02 2.02
#